data_b79bd716a4c98147424c952002c99257
#
_entry.id   b79bd716a4c98147424c952002c99257
#
_cell.length_a   1.000
_cell.length_b   1.000
_cell.length_c   1.000
_cell.angle_alpha   90.00
_cell.angle_beta   90.00
_cell.angle_gamma   90.00
#
_symmetry.space_group_name_H-M   'P 1'
#
loop_
_entity.id
_entity.type
_entity.pdbx_description
1 polymer ?
#
loop_
_entity_poly.entity_id
_entity_poly.type
_entity_poly.pdbx_seq_one_letter_code
_entity_poly.pdbx_strand_id
1 'polypeptide(L)'
;ALGTVFSEPPVDEYFEETFAVDTDALVFSVEYLPGQFDQRADSAEQCVKLLNEKEDPVIRSATTYVFEGKFTDEEVAKLKEYCINPVDSRETNEEKPETLVQQFEDPADVAIFDGFQSMSEEDLRTLYESLNLAMTFQDFKHIQNYFAGEEKRDPSVTESRVLDTYWSDHC
;
A
#
# COMPACT_ATOMS: atom_id res chain seq x y z
N ALA A 1 3.71 -11.28 29.38
CA ALA A 1 3.16 -11.24 28.01
C ALA A 1 4.09 -10.51 27.03
N LEU A 2 4.63 -9.31 27.38
CA LEU A 2 5.46 -8.53 26.45
C LEU A 2 6.67 -9.31 25.96
N GLY A 3 7.53 -9.80 26.84
CA GLY A 3 8.69 -10.57 26.46
C GLY A 3 8.42 -11.97 25.85
N THR A 4 7.15 -12.38 25.75
CA THR A 4 6.77 -13.67 25.14
C THR A 4 6.18 -13.51 23.75
N VAL A 5 5.48 -12.40 23.52
CA VAL A 5 4.77 -12.13 22.25
C VAL A 5 5.60 -11.22 21.34
N PHE A 6 6.27 -10.21 21.91
CA PHE A 6 6.90 -9.14 21.15
C PHE A 6 8.44 -9.21 21.11
N SER A 7 9.04 -10.24 21.70
CA SER A 7 10.49 -10.43 21.64
C SER A 7 10.88 -11.90 21.64
N GLU A 8 12.04 -12.18 21.06
CA GLU A 8 12.75 -13.46 21.16
C GLU A 8 13.89 -13.30 22.19
N PRO A 9 13.68 -13.66 23.46
CA PRO A 9 14.60 -13.31 24.55
C PRO A 9 16.10 -13.64 24.35
N PRO A 10 16.48 -14.69 23.58
CA PRO A 10 17.89 -14.96 23.31
C PRO A 10 18.58 -13.96 22.36
N VAL A 11 17.80 -13.21 21.57
CA VAL A 11 18.33 -12.34 20.49
C VAL A 11 17.79 -10.91 20.54
N ASP A 12 16.69 -10.69 21.26
CA ASP A 12 16.01 -9.39 21.36
C ASP A 12 16.06 -8.84 22.78
N GLU A 13 16.20 -7.52 22.85
CA GLU A 13 15.88 -6.74 24.06
C GLU A 13 14.55 -6.03 23.83
N TYR A 14 13.70 -5.98 24.85
CA TYR A 14 12.45 -5.24 24.76
C TYR A 14 12.41 -4.06 25.73
N PHE A 15 11.77 -2.99 25.29
CA PHE A 15 11.59 -1.76 26.06
C PHE A 15 10.10 -1.41 26.07
N GLU A 16 9.62 -0.94 27.22
CA GLU A 16 8.26 -0.44 27.34
C GLU A 16 8.24 1.07 27.07
N GLU A 17 7.37 1.50 26.14
CA GLU A 17 7.10 2.90 25.77
C GLU A 17 8.29 3.62 25.11
N THR A 18 9.47 3.59 25.66
CA THR A 18 10.62 4.33 25.13
C THR A 18 11.90 3.55 25.23
N PHE A 19 12.75 3.77 24.26
CA PHE A 19 14.13 3.32 24.33
C PHE A 19 15.08 4.51 24.08
N ALA A 20 16.21 4.55 24.80
CA ALA A 20 17.14 5.67 24.71
C ALA A 20 17.98 5.58 23.44
N VAL A 21 17.97 6.67 22.67
CA VAL A 21 18.81 6.87 21.48
C VAL A 21 19.73 8.05 21.71
N ASP A 22 20.94 8.02 21.15
CA ASP A 22 21.86 9.16 21.21
C ASP A 22 21.21 10.39 20.52
N THR A 23 21.35 11.55 21.14
CA THR A 23 20.76 12.80 20.66
C THR A 23 21.27 13.25 19.30
N ASP A 24 22.46 12.77 18.88
CA ASP A 24 23.07 13.08 17.59
C ASP A 24 22.76 12.03 16.51
N ALA A 25 21.99 10.97 16.84
CA ALA A 25 21.62 9.94 15.87
C ALA A 25 20.52 10.42 14.91
N LEU A 26 20.62 9.98 13.65
CA LEU A 26 19.51 10.07 12.71
C LEU A 26 18.51 8.94 13.03
N VAL A 27 17.28 9.31 13.34
CA VAL A 27 16.20 8.36 13.63
C VAL A 27 15.04 8.62 12.70
N PHE A 28 14.48 7.55 12.13
CA PHE A 28 13.21 7.60 11.42
C PHE A 28 12.52 6.23 11.47
N SER A 29 11.21 6.23 11.43
CA SER A 29 10.39 5.02 11.49
C SER A 29 9.63 4.79 10.19
N VAL A 30 9.47 3.53 9.83
CA VAL A 30 8.80 3.08 8.60
C VAL A 30 7.68 2.13 8.98
N GLU A 31 6.49 2.39 8.48
CA GLU A 31 5.29 1.57 8.64
C GLU A 31 4.74 1.10 7.29
N TYR A 32 3.94 0.05 7.28
CA TYR A 32 3.21 -0.34 6.08
C TYR A 32 2.16 0.69 5.69
N LEU A 33 1.97 0.83 4.37
CA LEU A 33 0.87 1.62 3.82
C LEU A 33 -0.49 1.03 4.27
N PRO A 34 -1.51 1.88 4.43
CA PRO A 34 -2.87 1.40 4.67
C PRO A 34 -3.30 0.37 3.62
N GLY A 35 -3.85 -0.77 4.08
CA GLY A 35 -4.27 -1.86 3.21
C GLY A 35 -3.19 -2.91 2.93
N GLN A 36 -1.93 -2.66 3.29
CA GLN A 36 -0.88 -3.68 3.25
C GLN A 36 -1.01 -4.63 4.44
N PHE A 37 -0.68 -5.90 4.21
CA PHE A 37 -0.72 -6.93 5.24
C PHE A 37 0.53 -6.86 6.13
N ASP A 38 0.31 -6.57 7.41
CA ASP A 38 1.34 -6.52 8.44
C ASP A 38 1.46 -7.87 9.15
N GLN A 39 2.37 -8.72 8.67
CA GLN A 39 2.59 -10.07 9.20
C GLN A 39 2.99 -10.09 10.67
N ARG A 40 3.77 -9.10 11.13
CA ARG A 40 4.22 -9.05 12.53
C ARG A 40 3.07 -8.68 13.45
N ALA A 41 2.27 -7.71 13.06
CA ALA A 41 1.08 -7.31 13.79
C ALA A 41 0.07 -8.45 13.86
N ASP A 42 -0.26 -9.08 12.74
CA ASP A 42 -1.19 -10.21 12.68
C ASP A 42 -0.73 -11.39 13.56
N SER A 43 0.55 -11.76 13.48
CA SER A 43 1.11 -12.84 14.33
C SER A 43 1.05 -12.48 15.82
N ALA A 44 1.31 -11.24 16.17
CA ALA A 44 1.24 -10.79 17.56
C ALA A 44 -0.21 -10.78 18.08
N GLU A 45 -1.19 -10.34 17.27
CA GLU A 45 -2.62 -10.42 17.60
C GLU A 45 -3.06 -11.87 17.84
N GLN A 46 -2.66 -12.80 16.97
CA GLN A 46 -2.94 -14.22 17.14
C GLN A 46 -2.31 -14.79 18.41
N CYS A 47 -1.05 -14.44 18.71
CA CYS A 47 -0.38 -14.88 19.95
C CYS A 47 -1.08 -14.34 21.20
N VAL A 48 -1.54 -13.10 21.21
CA VAL A 48 -2.32 -12.56 22.34
C VAL A 48 -3.63 -13.31 22.52
N LYS A 49 -4.36 -13.59 21.41
CA LYS A 49 -5.60 -14.39 21.44
C LYS A 49 -5.37 -15.82 21.95
N LEU A 50 -4.25 -16.45 21.60
CA LEU A 50 -3.87 -17.76 22.13
C LEU A 50 -3.60 -17.73 23.64
N LEU A 51 -3.04 -16.65 24.16
CA LEU A 51 -2.81 -16.47 25.61
C LEU A 51 -4.09 -16.13 26.36
N ASN A 52 -5.01 -15.41 25.74
CA ASN A 52 -6.30 -15.03 26.31
C ASN A 52 -7.35 -14.85 25.21
N GLU A 53 -8.20 -15.86 25.01
CA GLU A 53 -9.24 -15.89 23.98
C GLU A 53 -10.29 -14.76 24.09
N LYS A 54 -10.32 -14.05 25.22
CA LYS A 54 -11.27 -12.94 25.44
C LYS A 54 -10.75 -11.60 24.91
N GLU A 55 -9.47 -11.53 24.59
CA GLU A 55 -8.83 -10.32 24.09
C GLU A 55 -8.94 -10.27 22.56
N ASP A 56 -9.18 -9.07 22.06
CA ASP A 56 -9.17 -8.77 20.62
C ASP A 56 -8.35 -7.48 20.39
N PRO A 57 -7.02 -7.58 20.51
CA PRO A 57 -6.15 -6.42 20.40
C PRO A 57 -6.04 -5.96 18.95
N VAL A 58 -5.86 -4.66 18.77
CA VAL A 58 -5.38 -4.08 17.51
C VAL A 58 -3.90 -3.77 17.67
N ILE A 59 -3.08 -4.41 16.87
CA ILE A 59 -1.62 -4.25 16.87
C ILE A 59 -1.17 -3.64 15.54
N ARG A 60 -0.14 -2.81 15.59
CA ARG A 60 0.54 -2.26 14.42
C ARG A 60 2.04 -2.40 14.63
N SER A 61 2.79 -2.62 13.57
CA SER A 61 4.23 -2.64 13.62
C SER A 61 4.84 -1.51 12.80
N ALA A 62 5.97 -1.01 13.28
CA ALA A 62 6.84 -0.11 12.54
C ALA A 62 8.28 -0.52 12.79
N THR A 63 9.16 -0.25 11.83
CA THR A 63 10.59 -0.45 11.98
C THR A 63 11.26 0.90 12.17
N THR A 64 11.91 1.09 13.31
CA THR A 64 12.68 2.30 13.58
C THR A 64 14.15 2.06 13.23
N TYR A 65 14.69 2.89 12.37
CA TYR A 65 16.10 2.91 11.99
C TYR A 65 16.83 3.96 12.80
N VAL A 66 17.96 3.57 13.38
CA VAL A 66 18.85 4.46 14.13
C VAL A 66 20.22 4.40 13.50
N PHE A 67 20.70 5.53 13.00
CA PHE A 67 22.01 5.66 12.40
C PHE A 67 22.87 6.59 13.25
N GLU A 68 23.97 6.09 13.76
CA GLU A 68 24.94 6.88 14.51
C GLU A 68 25.87 7.63 13.55
N GLY A 69 26.09 8.92 13.79
CA GLY A 69 26.98 9.76 13.01
C GLY A 69 26.34 11.06 12.56
N LYS A 70 27.10 11.81 11.77
CA LYS A 70 26.63 13.07 11.16
C LYS A 70 26.37 12.86 9.69
N PHE A 71 25.19 13.17 9.27
CA PHE A 71 24.72 13.00 7.90
C PHE A 71 24.34 14.35 7.31
N THR A 72 24.66 14.55 6.05
CA THR A 72 24.12 15.66 5.25
C THR A 72 22.69 15.35 4.82
N ASP A 73 21.91 16.36 4.45
CA ASP A 73 20.53 16.18 3.99
C ASP A 73 20.44 15.23 2.77
N GLU A 74 21.46 15.26 1.91
CA GLU A 74 21.53 14.37 0.74
C GLU A 74 21.76 12.90 1.15
N GLU A 75 22.60 12.65 2.15
CA GLU A 75 22.84 11.31 2.69
C GLU A 75 21.59 10.78 3.42
N VAL A 76 20.92 11.63 4.19
CA VAL A 76 19.64 11.29 4.83
C VAL A 76 18.59 10.89 3.78
N ALA A 77 18.45 11.66 2.70
CA ALA A 77 17.53 11.34 1.62
C ALA A 77 17.84 9.97 0.98
N LYS A 78 19.10 9.67 0.72
CA LYS A 78 19.53 8.37 0.17
C LYS A 78 19.28 7.20 1.13
N LEU A 79 19.50 7.41 2.44
CA LEU A 79 19.22 6.40 3.46
C LEU A 79 17.72 6.09 3.51
N LYS A 80 16.87 7.11 3.50
CA LYS A 80 15.43 6.96 3.46
C LYS A 80 14.96 6.26 2.17
N GLU A 81 15.48 6.67 1.01
CA GLU A 81 15.18 6.04 -0.27
C GLU A 81 15.54 4.54 -0.28
N TYR A 82 16.64 4.16 0.38
CA TYR A 82 17.05 2.77 0.49
C TYR A 82 16.18 1.96 1.47
N CYS A 83 15.76 2.56 2.60
CA CYS A 83 15.04 1.87 3.66
C CYS A 83 13.52 1.83 3.45
N ILE A 84 12.97 2.74 2.65
CA ILE A 84 11.53 2.88 2.43
C ILE A 84 11.18 2.38 1.02
N ASN A 85 10.37 1.34 0.93
CA ASN A 85 9.81 0.92 -0.34
C ASN A 85 8.45 1.62 -0.54
N PRO A 86 8.33 2.61 -1.44
CA PRO A 86 7.10 3.39 -1.61
C PRO A 86 5.91 2.59 -2.14
N VAL A 87 6.13 1.33 -2.55
CA VAL A 87 5.06 0.43 -3.01
C VAL A 87 4.28 -0.15 -1.84
N ASP A 88 4.93 -0.38 -0.70
CA ASP A 88 4.33 -1.06 0.46
C ASP A 88 4.46 -0.30 1.77
N SER A 89 5.34 0.70 1.85
CA SER A 89 5.67 1.37 3.10
C SER A 89 5.87 2.88 2.94
N ARG A 90 5.85 3.57 4.07
CA ARG A 90 6.08 5.01 4.18
C ARG A 90 6.78 5.36 5.48
N GLU A 91 7.38 6.54 5.51
CA GLU A 91 7.84 7.12 6.78
C GLU A 91 6.64 7.42 7.68
N THR A 92 6.78 7.13 8.97
CA THR A 92 5.79 7.45 10.01
C THR A 92 6.45 8.27 11.11
N ASN A 93 5.65 9.00 11.88
CA ASN A 93 6.14 9.69 13.06
C ASN A 93 6.29 8.72 14.23
N GLU A 94 7.04 9.13 15.25
CA GLU A 94 7.28 8.33 16.47
C GLU A 94 6.33 8.70 17.61
N GLU A 95 5.37 9.59 17.36
CA GLU A 95 4.39 9.99 18.34
C GLU A 95 3.38 8.85 18.58
N LYS A 96 3.09 8.58 19.83
CA LYS A 96 2.08 7.58 20.20
C LYS A 96 0.71 8.03 19.73
N PRO A 97 0.04 7.28 18.83
CA PRO A 97 -1.27 7.66 18.32
C PRO A 97 -2.34 7.50 19.40
N GLU A 98 -3.41 8.29 19.34
CA GLU A 98 -4.56 8.16 20.23
C GLU A 98 -5.33 6.84 19.98
N THR A 99 -5.33 6.36 18.76
CA THR A 99 -5.96 5.10 18.36
C THR A 99 -5.16 4.39 17.26
N LEU A 100 -5.13 3.08 17.31
CA LEU A 100 -4.55 2.22 16.26
C LEU A 100 -5.59 1.81 15.21
N VAL A 101 -6.87 2.09 15.46
CA VAL A 101 -7.94 1.82 14.49
C VAL A 101 -7.88 2.85 13.38
N GLN A 102 -7.57 2.40 12.17
CA GLN A 102 -7.55 3.27 11.00
C GLN A 102 -8.99 3.52 10.52
N GLN A 103 -9.31 4.77 10.29
CA GLN A 103 -10.55 5.19 9.64
C GLN A 103 -10.23 5.61 8.21
N PHE A 104 -10.97 5.08 7.26
CA PHE A 104 -10.86 5.43 5.85
C PHE A 104 -12.15 6.07 5.41
N GLU A 105 -12.04 7.05 4.52
CA GLU A 105 -13.21 7.53 3.79
C GLU A 105 -13.70 6.42 2.84
N ASP A 106 -15.01 6.35 2.64
CA ASP A 106 -15.56 5.44 1.66
C ASP A 106 -14.98 5.75 0.29
N PRO A 107 -14.54 4.74 -0.48
CA PRO A 107 -14.02 4.98 -1.81
C PRO A 107 -15.10 5.58 -2.72
N ALA A 108 -14.69 6.43 -3.65
CA ALA A 108 -15.59 6.91 -4.69
C ALA A 108 -16.12 5.73 -5.53
N ASP A 109 -17.33 5.91 -6.09
CA ASP A 109 -17.87 4.95 -7.05
C ASP A 109 -16.90 4.75 -8.23
N VAL A 110 -16.91 3.55 -8.79
CA VAL A 110 -16.06 3.22 -9.94
C VAL A 110 -16.42 4.13 -11.11
N ALA A 111 -15.41 4.84 -11.62
CA ALA A 111 -15.59 5.76 -12.74
C ALA A 111 -16.00 5.00 -14.03
N ILE A 112 -16.88 5.60 -14.79
CA ILE A 112 -17.29 5.17 -16.13
C ILE A 112 -16.54 6.03 -17.15
N PHE A 113 -16.16 5.47 -18.29
CA PHE A 113 -15.60 6.23 -19.40
C PHE A 113 -16.72 6.87 -20.22
N ASP A 114 -17.21 8.02 -19.76
CA ASP A 114 -18.32 8.73 -20.38
C ASP A 114 -18.06 8.99 -21.87
N GLY A 115 -19.02 8.59 -22.70
CA GLY A 115 -18.97 8.76 -24.15
C GLY A 115 -18.02 7.80 -24.87
N PHE A 116 -17.46 6.78 -24.21
CA PHE A 116 -16.53 5.81 -24.79
C PHE A 116 -17.01 5.22 -26.11
N GLN A 117 -18.30 4.84 -26.19
CA GLN A 117 -18.89 4.25 -27.37
C GLN A 117 -18.76 5.13 -28.62
N SER A 118 -18.75 6.45 -28.46
CA SER A 118 -18.77 7.43 -29.53
C SER A 118 -17.50 8.28 -29.64
N MET A 119 -16.46 7.93 -28.87
CA MET A 119 -15.17 8.64 -28.93
C MET A 119 -14.57 8.56 -30.33
N SER A 120 -14.01 9.67 -30.78
CA SER A 120 -13.20 9.69 -31.97
C SER A 120 -11.96 8.82 -31.82
N GLU A 121 -11.32 8.43 -32.92
CA GLU A 121 -10.08 7.64 -32.86
C GLU A 121 -8.95 8.40 -32.14
N GLU A 122 -8.93 9.72 -32.23
CA GLU A 122 -7.96 10.57 -31.54
C GLU A 122 -8.20 10.60 -30.02
N ASP A 123 -9.45 10.78 -29.59
CA ASP A 123 -9.81 10.77 -28.17
C ASP A 123 -9.59 9.39 -27.54
N LEU A 124 -9.97 8.33 -28.28
CA LEU A 124 -9.77 6.94 -27.86
C LEU A 124 -8.27 6.62 -27.69
N ARG A 125 -7.43 7.14 -28.58
CA ARG A 125 -5.97 6.97 -28.48
C ARG A 125 -5.40 7.70 -27.27
N THR A 126 -5.86 8.92 -27.02
CA THR A 126 -5.46 9.71 -25.86
C THR A 126 -5.84 8.98 -24.56
N LEU A 127 -7.06 8.44 -24.49
CA LEU A 127 -7.50 7.62 -23.35
C LEU A 127 -6.63 6.38 -23.18
N TYR A 128 -6.40 5.63 -24.26
CA TYR A 128 -5.57 4.43 -24.27
C TYR A 128 -4.17 4.70 -23.71
N GLU A 129 -3.51 5.76 -24.18
CA GLU A 129 -2.16 6.15 -23.74
C GLU A 129 -2.14 6.53 -22.25
N SER A 130 -3.22 7.14 -21.75
CA SER A 130 -3.33 7.50 -20.32
C SER A 130 -3.50 6.30 -19.38
N LEU A 131 -4.02 5.19 -19.89
CA LEU A 131 -4.34 4.01 -19.09
C LEU A 131 -3.17 3.05 -18.91
N ASN A 132 -2.11 3.16 -19.73
CA ASN A 132 -0.95 2.27 -19.75
C ASN A 132 -1.35 0.79 -19.75
N LEU A 133 -2.13 0.39 -20.76
CA LEU A 133 -2.67 -0.96 -20.91
C LEU A 133 -1.65 -1.92 -21.52
N ALA A 134 -1.77 -3.20 -21.20
CA ALA A 134 -0.98 -4.28 -21.81
C ALA A 134 -1.47 -4.64 -23.21
N MET A 135 -2.79 -4.52 -23.47
CA MET A 135 -3.38 -4.76 -24.78
C MET A 135 -2.93 -3.73 -25.82
N THR A 136 -3.07 -4.07 -27.11
CA THR A 136 -2.78 -3.12 -28.19
C THR A 136 -3.91 -2.10 -28.38
N PHE A 137 -3.62 -0.98 -29.04
CA PHE A 137 -4.65 0.01 -29.38
C PHE A 137 -5.76 -0.59 -30.29
N GLN A 138 -5.43 -1.57 -31.13
CA GLN A 138 -6.42 -2.24 -31.98
C GLN A 138 -7.40 -3.08 -31.15
N ASP A 139 -6.90 -3.75 -30.10
CA ASP A 139 -7.74 -4.50 -29.16
C ASP A 139 -8.65 -3.54 -28.39
N PHE A 140 -8.12 -2.41 -27.94
CA PHE A 140 -8.92 -1.38 -27.25
C PHE A 140 -10.02 -0.80 -28.15
N LYS A 141 -9.73 -0.62 -29.45
CA LYS A 141 -10.73 -0.21 -30.43
C LYS A 141 -11.78 -1.31 -30.68
N HIS A 142 -11.37 -2.59 -30.63
CA HIS A 142 -12.32 -3.70 -30.68
C HIS A 142 -13.28 -3.68 -29.48
N ILE A 143 -12.76 -3.41 -28.29
CA ILE A 143 -13.58 -3.22 -27.07
C ILE A 143 -14.58 -2.07 -27.25
N GLN A 144 -14.16 -0.93 -27.80
CA GLN A 144 -15.08 0.18 -28.12
C GLN A 144 -16.22 -0.29 -29.03
N ASN A 145 -15.92 -1.02 -30.10
CA ASN A 145 -16.93 -1.52 -31.02
C ASN A 145 -17.91 -2.49 -30.34
N TYR A 146 -17.42 -3.33 -29.43
CA TYR A 146 -18.25 -4.25 -28.66
C TYR A 146 -19.22 -3.50 -27.74
N PHE A 147 -18.73 -2.54 -26.96
CA PHE A 147 -19.57 -1.73 -26.08
C PHE A 147 -20.58 -0.88 -26.87
N ALA A 148 -20.20 -0.36 -28.02
CA ALA A 148 -21.11 0.41 -28.88
C ALA A 148 -22.17 -0.47 -29.57
N GLY A 149 -21.81 -1.68 -30.00
CA GLY A 149 -22.68 -2.58 -30.76
C GLY A 149 -23.55 -3.49 -29.92
N GLU A 150 -22.94 -4.18 -28.97
CA GLU A 150 -23.57 -5.25 -28.19
C GLU A 150 -24.08 -4.74 -26.84
N GLU A 151 -23.18 -4.20 -26.03
CA GLU A 151 -23.51 -3.73 -24.67
C GLU A 151 -24.37 -2.47 -24.66
N LYS A 152 -24.17 -1.56 -25.62
CA LYS A 152 -24.88 -0.27 -25.77
C LYS A 152 -24.81 0.61 -24.52
N ARG A 153 -23.69 0.56 -23.85
CA ARG A 153 -23.36 1.36 -22.69
C ARG A 153 -21.86 1.65 -22.64
N ASP A 154 -21.45 2.61 -21.86
CA ASP A 154 -20.06 2.88 -21.63
C ASP A 154 -19.47 1.92 -20.57
N PRO A 155 -18.22 1.47 -20.71
CA PRO A 155 -17.57 0.60 -19.74
C PRO A 155 -17.10 1.39 -18.51
N SER A 156 -17.02 0.69 -17.39
CA SER A 156 -16.28 1.18 -16.23
C SER A 156 -14.77 1.02 -16.42
N VAL A 157 -14.00 1.79 -15.66
CA VAL A 157 -12.54 1.62 -15.57
C VAL A 157 -12.18 0.20 -15.17
N THR A 158 -12.92 -0.38 -14.22
CA THR A 158 -12.70 -1.76 -13.75
C THR A 158 -12.91 -2.78 -14.87
N GLU A 159 -13.99 -2.68 -15.66
CA GLU A 159 -14.24 -3.57 -16.78
C GLU A 159 -13.10 -3.50 -17.80
N SER A 160 -12.65 -2.30 -18.13
CA SER A 160 -11.53 -2.11 -19.08
C SER A 160 -10.22 -2.71 -18.55
N ARG A 161 -9.94 -2.59 -17.25
CA ARG A 161 -8.76 -3.20 -16.63
C ARG A 161 -8.86 -4.73 -16.58
N VAL A 162 -10.05 -5.28 -16.31
CA VAL A 162 -10.27 -6.73 -16.33
C VAL A 162 -10.06 -7.27 -17.75
N LEU A 163 -10.60 -6.60 -18.77
CA LEU A 163 -10.38 -6.98 -20.17
C LEU A 163 -8.89 -6.92 -20.54
N ASP A 164 -8.18 -5.87 -20.12
CA ASP A 164 -6.74 -5.75 -20.34
C ASP A 164 -5.97 -6.93 -19.72
N THR A 165 -6.35 -7.34 -18.50
CA THR A 165 -5.76 -8.50 -17.84
C THR A 165 -5.96 -9.79 -18.66
N TYR A 166 -7.15 -10.01 -19.20
CA TYR A 166 -7.42 -11.17 -20.06
C TYR A 166 -6.69 -11.12 -21.41
N TRP A 167 -6.33 -9.94 -21.90
CA TRP A 167 -5.52 -9.77 -23.12
C TRP A 167 -4.02 -9.93 -22.86
N SER A 168 -3.59 -9.87 -21.62
CA SER A 168 -2.20 -10.05 -21.24
C SER A 168 -1.83 -11.53 -21.12
N ASP A 169 -0.54 -11.84 -21.29
CA ASP A 169 0.01 -13.21 -21.16
C ASP A 169 0.10 -13.68 -19.70
N HIS A 170 -0.39 -12.88 -18.75
CA HIS A 170 -0.27 -13.15 -17.32
C HIS A 170 -1.47 -13.90 -16.69
N CYS A 171 -2.37 -14.38 -17.51
CA CYS A 171 -3.53 -15.18 -17.04
C CYS A 171 -3.24 -16.66 -17.04
#